data_d19c00ffb294e8a670c3f41d9f3553a8
#
_entry.id   d19c00ffb294e8a670c3f41d9f3553a8
#
_cell.length_a   1.000
_cell.length_b   1.000
_cell.length_c   1.000
_cell.angle_alpha   90.00
_cell.angle_beta   90.00
_cell.angle_gamma   90.00
#
_symmetry.space_group_name_H-M   'P 1'
#
loop_
_entity.id
_entity.type
_entity.pdbx_description
1 polymer ?
#
loop_
_entity_poly.entity_id
_entity_poly.type
_entity_poly.pdbx_seq_one_letter_code
_entity_poly.pdbx_strand_id
1 'polypeptide(L)'
;MGLALKKQEEQWTYGDYLGWPDEERWELIDGVAYDMSPAPSTNHQDAFRELFTEFSIYLRGKTCKVFSAPFDVILPEDNENEEDCRTVVQPDILVVCDKTKIDSRKCKGAPDLAIEILSPSTTRKDMTVKFALYERAGVKEYWIVHPLDKTVLVYKLDGNKYARAEMYSAEEKIKVGIFEDLEIDLKTVFMG
;
A
#
# COMPACT_ATOMS: atom_id res chain seq x y z
N MET A 1 2.26 -22.65 -7.44
CA MET A 1 2.12 -21.67 -8.54
C MET A 1 0.67 -21.21 -8.58
N GLY A 2 0.32 -20.23 -7.75
CA GLY A 2 -0.99 -19.61 -7.76
C GLY A 2 -0.91 -18.31 -8.53
N LEU A 3 -1.25 -18.33 -9.81
CA LEU A 3 -1.60 -17.10 -10.52
C LEU A 3 -2.93 -16.63 -9.93
N ALA A 4 -2.95 -15.44 -9.36
CA ALA A 4 -4.19 -14.76 -9.04
C ALA A 4 -5.14 -14.91 -10.24
N LEU A 5 -6.32 -15.46 -10.00
CA LEU A 5 -7.32 -15.64 -11.05
C LEU A 5 -7.65 -14.26 -11.61
N LYS A 6 -7.26 -14.06 -12.85
CA LYS A 6 -7.56 -12.87 -13.63
C LYS A 6 -8.96 -13.08 -14.19
N LYS A 7 -9.95 -12.24 -13.80
CA LYS A 7 -11.15 -12.09 -14.61
C LYS A 7 -10.70 -11.49 -15.94
N GLN A 8 -10.42 -12.35 -16.92
CA GLN A 8 -9.90 -11.93 -18.22
C GLN A 8 -11.03 -11.40 -19.08
N GLU A 9 -10.75 -10.32 -19.79
CA GLU A 9 -11.41 -9.69 -20.94
C GLU A 9 -12.35 -8.51 -20.69
N GLU A 10 -12.73 -8.18 -19.48
CA GLU A 10 -13.50 -6.95 -19.21
C GLU A 10 -12.62 -5.91 -18.52
N GLN A 11 -12.75 -4.66 -18.92
CA GLN A 11 -12.15 -3.55 -18.19
C GLN A 11 -13.12 -3.10 -17.12
N TRP A 12 -12.81 -3.38 -15.86
CA TRP A 12 -13.64 -3.06 -14.71
C TRP A 12 -13.41 -1.63 -14.22
N THR A 13 -14.46 -1.06 -13.67
CA THR A 13 -14.45 0.26 -13.02
C THR A 13 -14.73 0.14 -11.52
N TYR A 14 -14.51 1.24 -10.79
CA TYR A 14 -14.89 1.30 -9.39
C TYR A 14 -16.40 1.13 -9.19
N GLY A 15 -17.21 1.64 -10.12
CA GLY A 15 -18.65 1.40 -10.10
C GLY A 15 -19.01 -0.09 -10.16
N ASP A 16 -18.31 -0.87 -10.99
CA ASP A 16 -18.48 -2.33 -11.04
C ASP A 16 -18.01 -3.00 -9.75
N TYR A 17 -16.84 -2.58 -9.24
CA TYR A 17 -16.23 -3.07 -7.99
C TYR A 17 -17.18 -2.93 -6.79
N LEU A 18 -17.92 -1.83 -6.68
CA LEU A 18 -18.90 -1.61 -5.61
C LEU A 18 -20.07 -2.61 -5.62
N GLY A 19 -20.29 -3.29 -6.74
CA GLY A 19 -21.31 -4.32 -6.88
C GLY A 19 -20.81 -5.74 -6.58
N TRP A 20 -19.51 -5.92 -6.27
CA TRP A 20 -18.94 -7.24 -6.00
C TRP A 20 -19.27 -7.72 -4.59
N PRO A 21 -19.28 -9.04 -4.34
CA PRO A 21 -19.57 -9.59 -3.02
C PRO A 21 -18.56 -9.12 -1.95
N ASP A 22 -19.05 -8.71 -0.79
CA ASP A 22 -18.22 -8.23 0.32
C ASP A 22 -17.29 -9.32 0.90
N GLU A 23 -17.58 -10.59 0.66
CA GLU A 23 -16.76 -11.74 1.11
C GLU A 23 -15.50 -11.93 0.25
N GLU A 24 -15.49 -11.35 -0.95
CA GLU A 24 -14.36 -11.43 -1.88
C GLU A 24 -13.53 -10.15 -1.76
N ARG A 25 -12.21 -10.32 -1.67
CA ARG A 25 -11.29 -9.18 -1.63
C ARG A 25 -10.57 -9.06 -2.96
N TRP A 26 -10.77 -7.93 -3.61
CA TRP A 26 -10.19 -7.63 -4.92
C TRP A 26 -9.44 -6.31 -4.90
N GLU A 27 -8.43 -6.21 -5.74
CA GLU A 27 -7.86 -4.94 -6.20
C GLU A 27 -8.14 -4.78 -7.69
N LEU A 28 -8.31 -3.55 -8.10
CA LEU A 28 -8.48 -3.18 -9.49
C LEU A 28 -7.30 -2.32 -9.91
N ILE A 29 -6.54 -2.71 -10.91
CA ILE A 29 -5.41 -1.93 -11.41
C ILE A 29 -5.52 -1.83 -12.93
N ASP A 30 -5.69 -0.61 -13.43
CA ASP A 30 -5.89 -0.33 -14.85
C ASP A 30 -7.05 -1.15 -15.47
N GLY A 31 -8.15 -1.31 -14.72
CA GLY A 31 -9.30 -2.10 -15.14
C GLY A 31 -9.14 -3.61 -15.01
N VAL A 32 -8.02 -4.10 -14.52
CA VAL A 32 -7.76 -5.52 -14.31
C VAL A 32 -7.99 -5.90 -12.85
N ALA A 33 -8.86 -6.88 -12.59
CA ALA A 33 -9.14 -7.37 -11.25
C ALA A 33 -8.09 -8.39 -10.79
N TYR A 34 -7.60 -8.21 -9.57
CA TYR A 34 -6.64 -9.09 -8.89
C TYR A 34 -7.24 -9.59 -7.58
N ASP A 35 -7.32 -10.90 -7.43
CA ASP A 35 -7.71 -11.53 -6.17
C ASP A 35 -6.66 -11.29 -5.09
N MET A 36 -7.09 -10.94 -3.87
CA MET A 36 -6.24 -10.69 -2.72
C MET A 36 -6.09 -11.91 -1.79
N SER A 37 -6.61 -13.05 -2.16
CA SER A 37 -6.40 -14.31 -1.42
C SER A 37 -5.04 -14.94 -1.74
N PRO A 38 -4.40 -15.67 -0.83
CA PRO A 38 -4.83 -16.21 0.46
C PRO A 38 -4.52 -15.33 1.67
N ALA A 39 -4.99 -15.77 2.86
CA ALA A 39 -4.70 -15.11 4.13
C ALA A 39 -3.19 -14.93 4.38
N PRO A 40 -2.77 -13.82 4.98
CA PRO A 40 -1.36 -13.51 5.24
C PRO A 40 -0.74 -14.47 6.26
N SER A 41 0.58 -14.70 6.13
CA SER A 41 1.37 -15.52 7.05
C SER A 41 1.57 -14.83 8.40
N THR A 42 2.01 -15.59 9.43
CA THR A 42 2.36 -15.03 10.74
C THR A 42 3.43 -13.95 10.63
N ASN A 43 4.51 -14.20 9.88
CA ASN A 43 5.58 -13.20 9.70
C ASN A 43 5.08 -11.90 9.04
N HIS A 44 4.12 -12.00 8.12
CA HIS A 44 3.47 -10.83 7.54
C HIS A 44 2.68 -10.07 8.62
N GLN A 45 1.89 -10.79 9.43
CA GLN A 45 1.08 -10.20 10.48
C GLN A 45 1.93 -9.55 11.58
N ASP A 46 3.06 -10.16 11.93
CA ASP A 46 3.98 -9.60 12.93
C ASP A 46 4.61 -8.30 12.44
N ALA A 47 5.14 -8.29 11.21
CA ALA A 47 5.68 -7.07 10.61
C ALA A 47 4.60 -5.97 10.46
N PHE A 48 3.39 -6.35 10.05
CA PHE A 48 2.25 -5.43 9.97
C PHE A 48 1.94 -4.81 11.34
N ARG A 49 1.80 -5.64 12.37
CA ARG A 49 1.44 -5.19 13.72
C ARG A 49 2.42 -4.14 14.25
N GLU A 50 3.72 -4.43 14.14
CA GLU A 50 4.76 -3.53 14.64
C GLU A 50 4.80 -2.23 13.86
N LEU A 51 4.84 -2.28 12.51
CA LEU A 51 4.84 -1.08 11.68
C LEU A 51 3.58 -0.22 11.91
N PHE A 52 2.41 -0.83 11.91
CA PHE A 52 1.15 -0.12 12.15
C PHE A 52 1.11 0.53 13.53
N THR A 53 1.67 -0.14 14.55
CA THR A 53 1.77 0.39 15.91
C THR A 53 2.67 1.61 15.98
N GLU A 54 3.85 1.57 15.36
CA GLU A 54 4.79 2.71 15.31
C GLU A 54 4.13 3.94 14.68
N PHE A 55 3.52 3.79 13.50
CA PHE A 55 2.80 4.88 12.86
C PHE A 55 1.60 5.36 13.69
N SER A 56 0.85 4.45 14.31
CA SER A 56 -0.33 4.80 15.12
C SER A 56 0.05 5.61 16.36
N ILE A 57 1.13 5.24 17.04
CA ILE A 57 1.63 5.96 18.21
C ILE A 57 2.11 7.35 17.80
N TYR A 58 2.95 7.41 16.75
CA TYR A 58 3.53 8.66 16.28
C TYR A 58 2.47 9.66 15.79
N LEU A 59 1.44 9.18 15.07
CA LEU A 59 0.41 10.03 14.47
C LEU A 59 -0.73 10.40 15.43
N ARG A 60 -0.72 9.89 16.65
CA ARG A 60 -1.75 10.20 17.63
C ARG A 60 -1.79 11.71 17.94
N GLY A 61 -2.94 12.31 17.65
CA GLY A 61 -3.14 13.76 17.84
C GLY A 61 -2.54 14.64 16.72
N LYS A 62 -1.92 14.06 15.71
CA LYS A 62 -1.40 14.79 14.55
C LYS A 62 -2.42 14.88 13.40
N THR A 63 -2.09 15.65 12.37
CA THR A 63 -2.96 15.87 11.20
C THR A 63 -3.04 14.63 10.32
N CYS A 64 -1.91 13.98 10.05
CA CYS A 64 -1.86 12.77 9.24
C CYS A 64 -2.51 11.60 9.99
N LYS A 65 -3.06 10.67 9.23
CA LYS A 65 -3.67 9.43 9.75
C LYS A 65 -3.06 8.23 9.08
N VAL A 66 -2.91 7.14 9.84
CA VAL A 66 -2.56 5.82 9.32
C VAL A 66 -3.82 4.98 9.19
N PHE A 67 -3.91 4.22 8.12
CA PHE A 67 -4.96 3.23 7.86
C PHE A 67 -4.32 1.90 7.45
N SER A 68 -5.09 0.84 7.57
CA SER A 68 -4.69 -0.50 7.14
C SER A 68 -5.74 -1.14 6.25
N ALA A 69 -5.34 -2.10 5.45
CA ALA A 69 -6.27 -2.97 4.74
C ALA A 69 -7.24 -3.67 5.72
N PRO A 70 -8.53 -3.86 5.34
CA PRO A 70 -9.15 -3.41 4.11
C PRO A 70 -9.53 -1.92 4.17
N PHE A 71 -8.94 -1.10 3.34
CA PHE A 71 -9.30 0.30 3.16
C PHE A 71 -8.97 0.69 1.72
N ASP A 72 -9.99 1.04 0.95
CA ASP A 72 -9.82 1.34 -0.47
C ASP A 72 -9.05 2.62 -0.71
N VAL A 73 -8.12 2.57 -1.63
CA VAL A 73 -7.45 3.72 -2.22
C VAL A 73 -7.83 3.76 -3.70
N ILE A 74 -8.69 4.71 -4.07
CA ILE A 74 -9.04 4.93 -5.47
C ILE A 74 -8.08 5.95 -6.08
N LEU A 75 -7.54 5.62 -7.23
CA LEU A 75 -6.55 6.44 -7.94
C LEU A 75 -7.10 6.86 -9.30
N PRO A 76 -8.03 7.84 -9.35
CA PRO A 76 -8.59 8.31 -10.61
C PRO A 76 -7.53 9.04 -11.44
N GLU A 77 -7.64 8.93 -12.75
CA GLU A 77 -6.90 9.78 -13.69
C GLU A 77 -7.47 11.21 -13.68
N ASP A 78 -6.73 12.14 -14.28
CA ASP A 78 -7.15 13.56 -14.35
C ASP A 78 -8.55 13.70 -14.95
N ASN A 79 -9.45 14.37 -14.20
CA ASN A 79 -10.85 14.61 -14.55
C ASN A 79 -11.74 13.36 -14.71
N GLU A 80 -11.28 12.19 -14.27
CA GLU A 80 -12.08 10.98 -14.24
C GLU A 80 -13.14 11.05 -13.13
N ASN A 81 -14.39 10.65 -13.45
CA ASN A 81 -15.40 10.47 -12.41
C ASN A 81 -15.02 9.30 -11.52
N GLU A 82 -15.42 9.35 -10.25
CA GLU A 82 -15.07 8.33 -9.28
C GLU A 82 -15.53 6.92 -9.70
N GLU A 83 -16.78 6.80 -10.19
CA GLU A 83 -17.34 5.51 -10.62
C GLU A 83 -16.65 4.95 -11.87
N ASP A 84 -16.07 5.81 -12.70
CA ASP A 84 -15.33 5.41 -13.91
C ASP A 84 -13.87 5.02 -13.60
N CYS A 85 -13.39 5.31 -12.37
CA CYS A 85 -12.02 5.02 -11.95
C CYS A 85 -11.69 3.54 -12.12
N ARG A 86 -10.56 3.25 -12.76
CA ARG A 86 -10.13 1.89 -13.09
C ARG A 86 -9.07 1.35 -12.13
N THR A 87 -8.81 2.07 -11.04
CA THR A 87 -7.76 1.67 -10.08
C THR A 87 -8.23 1.83 -8.66
N VAL A 88 -8.34 0.69 -7.97
CA VAL A 88 -8.67 0.56 -6.54
C VAL A 88 -7.69 -0.41 -5.94
N VAL A 89 -6.91 0.02 -4.97
CA VAL A 89 -5.94 -0.81 -4.27
C VAL A 89 -6.14 -0.74 -2.76
N GLN A 90 -5.69 -1.76 -2.06
CA GLN A 90 -5.74 -1.85 -0.60
C GLN A 90 -4.33 -2.11 -0.05
N PRO A 91 -3.48 -1.08 0.06
CA PRO A 91 -2.15 -1.27 0.66
C PRO A 91 -2.27 -1.80 2.08
N ASP A 92 -1.31 -2.65 2.50
CA ASP A 92 -1.32 -3.18 3.86
C ASP A 92 -1.34 -2.07 4.90
N ILE A 93 -0.53 -1.01 4.70
CA ILE A 93 -0.53 0.20 5.52
C ILE A 93 -0.42 1.43 4.61
N LEU A 94 -1.17 2.47 4.94
CA LEU A 94 -1.04 3.77 4.26
C LEU A 94 -1.12 4.93 5.24
N VAL A 95 -0.45 6.02 4.90
CA VAL A 95 -0.53 7.29 5.64
C VAL A 95 -1.07 8.37 4.72
N VAL A 96 -2.05 9.11 5.21
CA VAL A 96 -2.70 10.23 4.50
C VAL A 96 -2.65 11.48 5.37
N CYS A 97 -2.06 12.56 4.84
CA CYS A 97 -1.95 13.83 5.54
C CYS A 97 -3.00 14.85 5.11
N ASP A 98 -3.48 14.72 3.87
CA ASP A 98 -4.58 15.55 3.37
C ASP A 98 -5.93 14.90 3.73
N LYS A 99 -6.60 15.47 4.72
CA LYS A 99 -7.91 14.97 5.19
C LYS A 99 -9.01 15.04 4.14
N THR A 100 -8.87 15.88 3.12
CA THR A 100 -9.87 16.02 2.06
C THR A 100 -9.93 14.79 1.15
N LYS A 101 -8.87 13.99 1.16
CA LYS A 101 -8.80 12.70 0.44
C LYS A 101 -9.53 11.56 1.15
N ILE A 102 -9.91 11.73 2.42
CA ILE A 102 -10.48 10.66 3.25
C ILE A 102 -11.98 10.86 3.38
N ASP A 103 -12.74 9.87 3.01
CA ASP A 103 -14.15 9.77 3.36
C ASP A 103 -14.40 8.59 4.35
N SER A 104 -15.67 8.18 4.51
CA SER A 104 -16.05 7.17 5.50
C SER A 104 -15.49 5.76 5.22
N ARG A 105 -15.07 5.46 3.99
CA ARG A 105 -14.70 4.10 3.55
C ARG A 105 -13.42 4.01 2.74
N LYS A 106 -12.88 5.13 2.24
CA LYS A 106 -11.79 5.13 1.27
C LYS A 106 -10.91 6.38 1.33
N CYS A 107 -9.76 6.28 0.66
CA CYS A 107 -8.92 7.40 0.27
C CYS A 107 -9.09 7.67 -1.21
N LYS A 108 -9.35 8.92 -1.60
CA LYS A 108 -9.40 9.37 -3.00
C LYS A 108 -8.11 10.09 -3.37
N GLY A 109 -7.37 9.50 -4.30
CA GLY A 109 -6.05 9.96 -4.72
C GLY A 109 -4.91 9.34 -3.92
N ALA A 110 -3.68 9.64 -4.33
CA ALA A 110 -2.47 9.05 -3.76
C ALA A 110 -2.33 9.33 -2.25
N PRO A 111 -2.08 8.32 -1.41
CA PRO A 111 -1.64 8.54 -0.04
C PRO A 111 -0.23 9.16 -0.02
N ASP A 112 0.18 9.69 1.13
CA ASP A 112 1.54 10.21 1.29
C ASP A 112 2.58 9.09 1.39
N LEU A 113 2.21 7.98 2.02
CA LEU A 113 3.02 6.76 2.13
C LEU A 113 2.15 5.53 1.93
N ALA A 114 2.68 4.54 1.20
CA ALA A 114 2.10 3.21 1.07
C ALA A 114 3.14 2.15 1.45
N ILE A 115 2.73 1.12 2.17
CA ILE A 115 3.57 -0.01 2.57
C ILE A 115 2.87 -1.29 2.13
N GLU A 116 3.61 -2.12 1.40
CA GLU A 116 3.21 -3.48 1.05
C GLU A 116 4.14 -4.48 1.74
N ILE A 117 3.57 -5.43 2.43
CA ILE A 117 4.31 -6.50 3.12
C ILE A 117 4.20 -7.75 2.26
N LEU A 118 5.31 -8.19 1.72
CA LEU A 118 5.32 -9.24 0.72
C LEU A 118 4.86 -10.59 1.24
N SER A 119 4.09 -11.26 0.42
CA SER A 119 3.81 -12.68 0.48
C SER A 119 4.29 -13.37 -0.79
N PRO A 120 4.50 -14.69 -0.80
CA PRO A 120 4.91 -15.41 -2.01
C PRO A 120 3.96 -15.20 -3.21
N SER A 121 2.67 -14.95 -2.95
CA SER A 121 1.64 -14.75 -3.99
C SER A 121 1.63 -13.31 -4.54
N THR A 122 2.01 -12.31 -3.76
CA THR A 122 1.89 -10.88 -4.12
C THR A 122 3.21 -10.27 -4.57
N THR A 123 4.36 -10.84 -4.22
CA THR A 123 5.71 -10.28 -4.45
C THR A 123 5.88 -9.68 -5.84
N ARG A 124 5.54 -10.41 -6.90
CA ARG A 124 5.70 -9.91 -8.27
C ARG A 124 4.80 -8.69 -8.53
N LYS A 125 3.55 -8.73 -8.09
CA LYS A 125 2.59 -7.65 -8.27
C LYS A 125 3.08 -6.38 -7.55
N ASP A 126 3.51 -6.51 -6.30
CA ASP A 126 3.92 -5.38 -5.47
C ASP A 126 5.24 -4.75 -5.99
N MET A 127 6.20 -5.59 -6.39
CA MET A 127 7.49 -5.12 -6.92
C MET A 127 7.44 -4.55 -8.34
N THR A 128 6.37 -4.78 -9.10
CA THR A 128 6.30 -4.34 -10.50
C THR A 128 5.04 -3.51 -10.77
N VAL A 129 3.86 -4.11 -10.65
CA VAL A 129 2.60 -3.44 -11.02
C VAL A 129 2.28 -2.30 -10.05
N LYS A 130 2.29 -2.58 -8.74
CA LYS A 130 2.03 -1.55 -7.72
C LYS A 130 3.15 -0.52 -7.63
N PHE A 131 4.41 -0.93 -7.84
CA PHE A 131 5.52 0.02 -7.93
C PHE A 131 5.27 1.07 -9.02
N ALA A 132 4.98 0.64 -10.24
CA ALA A 132 4.70 1.56 -11.35
C ALA A 132 3.42 2.39 -11.10
N LEU A 133 2.41 1.78 -10.49
CA LEU A 133 1.17 2.45 -10.13
C LEU A 133 1.41 3.57 -9.11
N TYR A 134 2.08 3.27 -7.99
CA TYR A 134 2.31 4.25 -6.94
C TYR A 134 3.25 5.37 -7.38
N GLU A 135 4.24 5.06 -8.22
CA GLU A 135 5.10 6.07 -8.85
C GLU A 135 4.27 7.06 -9.69
N ARG A 136 3.47 6.57 -10.64
CA ARG A 136 2.68 7.44 -11.52
C ARG A 136 1.57 8.19 -10.79
N ALA A 137 1.01 7.61 -9.73
CA ALA A 137 0.00 8.24 -8.90
C ALA A 137 0.57 9.33 -7.98
N GLY A 138 1.90 9.38 -7.80
CA GLY A 138 2.56 10.39 -6.99
C GLY A 138 2.59 10.07 -5.49
N VAL A 139 2.58 8.79 -5.09
CA VAL A 139 2.82 8.37 -3.71
C VAL A 139 4.23 8.79 -3.32
N LYS A 140 4.37 9.65 -2.31
CA LYS A 140 5.66 10.27 -1.97
C LYS A 140 6.69 9.28 -1.47
N GLU A 141 6.24 8.25 -0.74
CA GLU A 141 7.11 7.22 -0.19
C GLU A 141 6.44 5.85 -0.31
N TYR A 142 7.16 4.88 -0.87
CA TYR A 142 6.67 3.52 -1.05
C TYR A 142 7.64 2.53 -0.41
N TRP A 143 7.13 1.68 0.49
CA TRP A 143 7.91 0.66 1.16
C TRP A 143 7.49 -0.73 0.72
N ILE A 144 8.49 -1.56 0.44
CA ILE A 144 8.32 -2.99 0.22
C ILE A 144 9.02 -3.72 1.36
N VAL A 145 8.23 -4.37 2.20
CA VAL A 145 8.71 -5.11 3.37
C VAL A 145 8.83 -6.58 3.02
N HIS A 146 10.02 -7.16 3.21
CA HIS A 146 10.30 -8.59 3.04
C HIS A 146 10.35 -9.26 4.42
N PRO A 147 9.24 -9.82 4.93
CA PRO A 147 9.22 -10.32 6.31
C PRO A 147 10.09 -11.54 6.53
N LEU A 148 10.30 -12.38 5.50
CA LEU A 148 11.18 -13.56 5.59
C LEU A 148 12.67 -13.20 5.54
N ASP A 149 13.03 -12.26 4.68
CA ASP A 149 14.42 -11.80 4.52
C ASP A 149 14.78 -10.72 5.54
N LYS A 150 13.80 -10.25 6.31
CA LYS A 150 13.92 -9.18 7.31
C LYS A 150 14.57 -7.93 6.74
N THR A 151 14.09 -7.50 5.57
CA THR A 151 14.57 -6.29 4.88
C THR A 151 13.43 -5.40 4.45
N VAL A 152 13.71 -4.10 4.28
CA VAL A 152 12.77 -3.12 3.74
C VAL A 152 13.43 -2.35 2.62
N LEU A 153 12.75 -2.27 1.48
CA LEU A 153 13.09 -1.35 0.38
C LEU A 153 12.25 -0.10 0.52
N VAL A 154 12.90 1.05 0.58
CA VAL A 154 12.24 2.36 0.67
C VAL A 154 12.49 3.12 -0.63
N TYR A 155 11.42 3.48 -1.30
CA TYR A 155 11.42 4.32 -2.49
C TYR A 155 10.86 5.69 -2.15
N LYS A 156 11.58 6.75 -2.51
CA LYS A 156 11.16 8.14 -2.32
C LYS A 156 10.95 8.78 -3.68
N LEU A 157 9.83 9.48 -3.83
CA LEU A 157 9.52 10.17 -5.08
C LEU A 157 10.39 11.43 -5.22
N ASP A 158 11.10 11.51 -6.34
CA ASP A 158 11.90 12.66 -6.76
C ASP A 158 11.33 13.16 -8.10
N GLY A 159 10.69 14.32 -8.06
CA GLY A 159 9.86 14.77 -9.18
C GLY A 159 8.68 13.84 -9.42
N ASN A 160 8.69 13.14 -10.54
CA ASN A 160 7.64 12.19 -10.95
C ASN A 160 8.14 10.73 -11.04
N LYS A 161 9.31 10.44 -10.48
CA LYS A 161 9.93 9.12 -10.50
C LYS A 161 10.45 8.74 -9.12
N TYR A 162 10.39 7.45 -8.81
CA TYR A 162 11.08 6.96 -7.63
C TYR A 162 12.59 6.99 -7.81
N ALA A 163 13.27 7.55 -6.82
CA ALA A 163 14.72 7.46 -6.71
C ALA A 163 15.16 6.00 -6.53
N ARG A 164 16.47 5.76 -6.60
CA ARG A 164 17.02 4.44 -6.28
C ARG A 164 16.58 4.02 -4.88
N ALA A 165 16.10 2.77 -4.75
CA ALA A 165 15.71 2.21 -3.47
C ALA A 165 16.84 2.30 -2.42
N GLU A 166 16.50 2.74 -1.23
CA GLU A 166 17.30 2.52 -0.03
C GLU A 166 16.89 1.18 0.58
N MET A 167 17.84 0.28 0.79
CA MET A 167 17.57 -1.03 1.39
C MET A 167 18.07 -1.05 2.84
N TYR A 168 17.20 -1.45 3.74
CA TYR A 168 17.47 -1.54 5.17
C TYR A 168 17.34 -2.98 5.66
N SER A 169 18.25 -3.42 6.52
CA SER A 169 18.21 -4.70 7.23
C SER A 169 17.57 -4.59 8.61
N ALA A 170 17.30 -5.71 9.25
CA ALA A 170 16.69 -5.76 10.57
C ALA A 170 17.48 -5.03 11.68
N GLU A 171 18.76 -4.79 11.52
CA GLU A 171 19.61 -4.12 12.53
C GLU A 171 19.65 -2.59 12.37
N GLU A 172 18.92 -2.06 11.37
CA GLU A 172 18.95 -0.66 11.02
C GLU A 172 17.64 0.07 11.42
N LYS A 173 17.69 1.39 11.37
CA LYS A 173 16.53 2.25 11.55
C LYS A 173 16.19 2.95 10.25
N ILE A 174 14.92 3.08 9.96
CA ILE A 174 14.42 3.85 8.82
C ILE A 174 13.98 5.21 9.31
N LYS A 175 14.58 6.26 8.78
CA LYS A 175 14.03 7.61 8.89
C LYS A 175 12.92 7.75 7.84
N VAL A 176 11.67 7.90 8.32
CA VAL A 176 10.51 8.04 7.45
C VAL A 176 10.57 9.37 6.70
N GLY A 177 10.62 9.32 5.36
CA GLY A 177 10.91 10.51 4.55
C GLY A 177 9.82 11.57 4.55
N ILE A 178 8.55 11.16 4.74
CA ILE A 178 7.42 12.10 4.84
C ILE A 178 7.32 12.82 6.20
N PHE A 179 8.17 12.47 7.18
CA PHE A 179 8.22 13.07 8.51
C PHE A 179 9.65 13.49 8.88
N GLU A 180 9.77 14.57 9.66
CA GLU A 180 11.09 15.09 10.04
C GLU A 180 11.75 14.28 11.16
N ASP A 181 10.94 13.75 12.08
CA ASP A 181 11.38 13.22 13.38
C ASP A 181 10.92 11.77 13.67
N LEU A 182 10.37 11.04 12.68
CA LEU A 182 10.01 9.64 12.86
C LEU A 182 11.14 8.74 12.38
N GLU A 183 11.68 7.94 13.30
CA GLU A 183 12.56 6.82 13.01
C GLU A 183 11.91 5.52 13.49
N ILE A 184 11.91 4.49 12.64
CA ILE A 184 11.40 3.16 12.95
C ILE A 184 12.57 2.19 13.08
N ASP A 185 12.70 1.55 14.23
CA ASP A 185 13.70 0.52 14.50
C ASP A 185 13.24 -0.83 13.94
N LEU A 186 13.91 -1.29 12.88
CA LEU A 186 13.55 -2.53 12.22
C LEU A 186 13.78 -3.77 13.07
N LYS A 187 14.64 -3.68 14.08
CA LYS A 187 14.82 -4.75 15.03
C LYS A 187 13.50 -5.08 15.74
N THR A 188 12.73 -4.06 16.13
CA THR A 188 11.40 -4.25 16.73
C THR A 188 10.43 -4.88 15.75
N VAL A 189 10.45 -4.41 14.49
CA VAL A 189 9.55 -4.90 13.43
C VAL A 189 9.75 -6.40 13.13
N PHE A 190 10.99 -6.88 13.22
CA PHE A 190 11.34 -8.26 12.85
C PHE A 190 11.71 -9.16 14.04
N MET A 191 11.42 -8.74 15.27
CA MET A 191 11.66 -9.53 16.50
C MET A 191 10.61 -10.62 16.77
N GLY A 192 9.56 -10.72 15.95
CA GLY A 192 8.50 -11.73 16.06
C GLY A 192 8.93 -13.14 15.73
#